data_5146a6b1fea931fd087a986822eddc58
#
_entry.id   5146a6b1fea931fd087a986822eddc58
#
_cell.length_a   1.000
_cell.length_b   1.000
_cell.length_c   1.000
_cell.angle_alpha   90.00
_cell.angle_beta   90.00
_cell.angle_gamma   90.00
#
_symmetry.space_group_name_H-M   'P 1'
#
loop_
_entity.id
_entity.type
_entity.pdbx_description
1 polymer ?
#
loop_
_entity_poly.entity_id
_entity_poly.type
_entity_poly.pdbx_seq_one_letter_code
_entity_poly.pdbx_strand_id
1 'polypeptide(L)'
;IYTAVDSSAASDVYKRQDEVGYQAELLTAVEAVNGRQKQVLFKRLAQAFDGQLAGKRIAIWGLAFKPNTDDMRDAPSRSLMEALWAAGAQVQAHDPEAMQECRRLYGERKDLLLCASREEALVGADALVICTEWKAYRALEPQWLKANLAFPVVVDGRNLFDPQEMADAGLLYFAIGRGLSVAGR
;
A
#
# COMPACT_ATOMS: atom_id res chain seq x y z
N ILE A 1 -11.05 11.58 -18.79
CA ILE A 1 -12.04 10.69 -18.14
C ILE A 1 -11.59 9.26 -18.44
N TYR A 2 -10.78 8.67 -17.55
CA TYR A 2 -10.46 7.23 -17.62
C TYR A 2 -11.45 6.53 -16.70
N THR A 3 -12.47 5.90 -17.27
CA THR A 3 -13.25 4.88 -16.56
C THR A 3 -12.33 3.70 -16.29
N ALA A 4 -12.10 3.41 -15.03
CA ALA A 4 -11.44 2.17 -14.64
C ALA A 4 -12.27 1.01 -15.18
N VAL A 5 -11.77 0.31 -16.18
CA VAL A 5 -12.30 -0.98 -16.60
C VAL A 5 -12.13 -1.91 -15.39
N ASP A 6 -13.23 -2.52 -14.96
CA ASP A 6 -13.23 -3.49 -13.86
C ASP A 6 -12.20 -4.58 -14.17
N SER A 7 -11.09 -4.60 -13.42
CA SER A 7 -9.96 -5.47 -13.74
C SER A 7 -10.30 -6.96 -13.58
N SER A 8 -11.34 -7.30 -12.83
CA SER A 8 -11.80 -8.69 -12.66
C SER A 8 -12.44 -9.22 -13.95
N ALA A 9 -13.27 -8.41 -14.62
CA ALA A 9 -13.90 -8.81 -15.89
C ALA A 9 -12.85 -8.94 -17.01
N ALA A 10 -11.84 -8.04 -17.04
CA ALA A 10 -10.74 -8.13 -18.00
C ALA A 10 -9.87 -9.38 -17.76
N SER A 11 -9.59 -9.72 -16.51
CA SER A 11 -8.83 -10.93 -16.15
C SER A 11 -9.56 -12.22 -16.50
N ASP A 12 -10.89 -12.28 -16.33
CA ASP A 12 -11.70 -13.46 -16.68
C ASP A 12 -11.82 -13.62 -18.21
N VAL A 13 -11.92 -12.52 -18.94
CA VAL A 13 -11.91 -12.55 -20.42
C VAL A 13 -10.56 -13.02 -20.95
N TYR A 14 -9.44 -12.57 -20.33
CA TYR A 14 -8.10 -12.98 -20.70
C TYR A 14 -7.87 -14.48 -20.52
N LYS A 15 -8.24 -15.05 -19.36
CA LYS A 15 -8.13 -16.48 -19.11
C LYS A 15 -8.88 -17.32 -20.13
N ARG A 16 -10.07 -16.90 -20.52
CA ARG A 16 -10.87 -17.58 -21.55
C ARG A 16 -10.27 -17.45 -22.95
N GLN A 17 -9.63 -16.33 -23.27
CA GLN A 17 -8.98 -16.10 -24.57
C GLN A 17 -7.71 -16.93 -24.72
N ASP A 18 -6.95 -17.10 -23.63
CA ASP A 18 -5.75 -17.96 -23.61
C ASP A 18 -6.12 -19.44 -23.84
N GLU A 19 -7.26 -19.89 -23.31
CA GLU A 19 -7.82 -21.24 -23.54
C GLU A 19 -8.21 -21.51 -25.00
N VAL A 20 -8.50 -20.47 -25.79
CA VAL A 20 -8.83 -20.58 -27.23
C VAL A 20 -7.66 -20.17 -28.15
N GLY A 21 -6.46 -19.95 -27.61
CA GLY A 21 -5.23 -19.67 -28.37
C GLY A 21 -5.14 -18.27 -28.97
N TYR A 22 -5.92 -17.31 -28.48
CA TYR A 22 -5.86 -15.91 -28.90
C TYR A 22 -4.90 -15.11 -27.99
N GLN A 23 -3.78 -14.65 -28.56
CA GLN A 23 -2.81 -13.81 -27.84
C GLN A 23 -3.33 -12.36 -27.76
N ALA A 24 -3.90 -11.97 -26.61
CA ALA A 24 -4.32 -10.62 -26.35
C ALA A 24 -3.14 -9.74 -25.87
N GLU A 25 -2.23 -9.40 -26.79
CA GLU A 25 -1.00 -8.63 -26.49
C GLU A 25 -1.25 -7.38 -25.65
N LEU A 26 -2.30 -6.63 -25.97
CA LEU A 26 -2.65 -5.41 -25.24
C LEU A 26 -3.02 -5.71 -23.78
N LEU A 27 -3.82 -6.74 -23.52
CA LEU A 27 -4.23 -7.13 -22.17
C LEU A 27 -3.04 -7.64 -21.38
N THR A 28 -2.17 -8.44 -21.99
CA THR A 28 -0.91 -8.88 -21.38
C THR A 28 -0.02 -7.70 -20.99
N ALA A 29 0.11 -6.71 -21.86
CA ALA A 29 0.85 -5.49 -21.55
C ALA A 29 0.25 -4.71 -20.38
N VAL A 30 -1.08 -4.57 -20.34
CA VAL A 30 -1.80 -3.91 -19.23
C VAL A 30 -1.57 -4.65 -17.91
N GLU A 31 -1.70 -5.98 -17.89
CA GLU A 31 -1.45 -6.78 -16.67
C GLU A 31 0.01 -6.68 -16.22
N ALA A 32 0.96 -6.70 -17.13
CA ALA A 32 2.37 -6.52 -16.81
C ALA A 32 2.64 -5.13 -16.18
N VAL A 33 1.98 -4.08 -16.68
CA VAL A 33 2.06 -2.73 -16.08
C VAL A 33 1.44 -2.72 -14.69
N ASN A 34 0.24 -3.28 -14.52
CA ASN A 34 -0.46 -3.36 -13.24
C ASN A 34 0.36 -4.16 -12.21
N GLY A 35 0.94 -5.28 -12.62
CA GLY A 35 1.83 -6.07 -11.77
C GLY A 35 3.06 -5.29 -11.30
N ARG A 36 3.69 -4.50 -12.19
CA ARG A 36 4.80 -3.62 -11.80
C ARG A 36 4.35 -2.51 -10.84
N GLN A 37 3.17 -1.93 -11.06
CA GLN A 37 2.63 -0.89 -10.19
C GLN A 37 2.34 -1.40 -8.76
N LYS A 38 1.81 -2.61 -8.61
CA LYS A 38 1.57 -3.24 -7.30
C LYS A 38 2.86 -3.38 -6.47
N GLN A 39 4.03 -3.49 -7.14
CA GLN A 39 5.34 -3.62 -6.49
C GLN A 39 5.99 -2.28 -6.13
N VAL A 40 5.47 -1.15 -6.62
CA VAL A 40 6.12 0.17 -6.44
C VAL A 40 6.21 0.53 -4.96
N LEU A 41 5.16 0.29 -4.17
CA LEU A 41 5.13 0.61 -2.74
C LEU A 41 6.21 -0.16 -1.98
N PHE A 42 6.32 -1.46 -2.22
CA PHE A 42 7.37 -2.28 -1.62
C PHE A 42 8.77 -1.81 -2.01
N LYS A 43 9.00 -1.51 -3.30
CA LYS A 43 10.31 -1.03 -3.78
C LYS A 43 10.71 0.30 -3.14
N ARG A 44 9.76 1.23 -2.98
CA ARG A 44 10.01 2.52 -2.32
C ARG A 44 10.34 2.35 -0.84
N LEU A 45 9.60 1.48 -0.16
CA LEU A 45 9.87 1.15 1.23
C LEU A 45 11.24 0.47 1.39
N ALA A 46 11.55 -0.53 0.57
CA ALA A 46 12.85 -1.20 0.57
C ALA A 46 13.99 -0.21 0.31
N GLN A 47 13.82 0.74 -0.61
CA GLN A 47 14.79 1.81 -0.86
C GLN A 47 15.02 2.68 0.39
N ALA A 48 13.97 2.99 1.16
CA ALA A 48 14.10 3.81 2.38
C ALA A 48 14.89 3.12 3.49
N PHE A 49 14.97 1.79 3.49
CA PHE A 49 15.66 0.98 4.48
C PHE A 49 16.86 0.20 3.91
N ASP A 50 17.38 0.59 2.76
CA ASP A 50 18.51 -0.10 2.08
C ASP A 50 18.32 -1.62 1.96
N GLY A 51 17.06 -2.05 1.75
CA GLY A 51 16.66 -3.44 1.68
C GLY A 51 16.51 -4.17 3.03
N GLN A 52 16.81 -3.52 4.15
CA GLN A 52 16.80 -4.11 5.49
C GLN A 52 15.40 -4.04 6.11
N LEU A 53 14.50 -4.91 5.67
CA LEU A 53 13.11 -4.96 6.14
C LEU A 53 12.86 -6.05 7.21
N ALA A 54 13.76 -7.00 7.38
CA ALA A 54 13.62 -8.06 8.38
C ALA A 54 13.47 -7.48 9.79
N GLY A 55 12.42 -7.91 10.50
CA GLY A 55 12.10 -7.43 11.85
C GLY A 55 11.48 -6.04 11.93
N LYS A 56 11.37 -5.29 10.82
CA LYS A 56 10.69 -4.00 10.78
C LYS A 56 9.18 -4.15 10.96
N ARG A 57 8.55 -3.21 11.65
CA ARG A 57 7.10 -3.09 11.78
C ARG A 57 6.60 -2.01 10.81
N ILE A 58 5.76 -2.41 9.89
CA ILE A 58 5.25 -1.52 8.84
C ILE A 58 3.76 -1.30 9.06
N ALA A 59 3.39 -0.04 9.30
CA ALA A 59 2.00 0.37 9.33
C ALA A 59 1.44 0.42 7.90
N ILE A 60 0.25 -0.16 7.70
CA ILE A 60 -0.48 -0.08 6.44
C ILE A 60 -1.84 0.56 6.69
N TRP A 61 -2.10 1.66 5.99
CA TRP A 61 -3.40 2.32 5.95
C TRP A 61 -4.12 2.03 4.63
N GLY A 62 -5.25 1.36 4.76
CA GLY A 62 -6.05 0.93 3.63
C GLY A 62 -5.69 -0.47 3.14
N LEU A 63 -6.63 -1.38 3.22
CA LEU A 63 -6.52 -2.76 2.76
C LEU A 63 -7.38 -2.99 1.52
N ALA A 64 -8.54 -2.32 1.44
CA ALA A 64 -9.44 -2.40 0.31
C ALA A 64 -8.82 -1.81 -0.97
N PHE A 65 -9.27 -2.30 -2.12
CA PHE A 65 -8.86 -1.81 -3.44
C PHE A 65 -9.19 -0.32 -3.66
N LYS A 66 -10.32 0.16 -3.12
CA LYS A 66 -10.78 1.55 -3.15
C LYS A 66 -11.59 1.88 -1.91
N PRO A 67 -11.83 3.16 -1.58
CA PRO A 67 -12.70 3.55 -0.47
C PRO A 67 -14.14 3.06 -0.64
N ASN A 68 -14.85 2.93 0.50
CA ASN A 68 -16.25 2.52 0.60
C ASN A 68 -16.53 1.09 0.08
N THR A 69 -15.60 0.18 0.26
CA THR A 69 -15.75 -1.26 0.01
C THR A 69 -14.80 -2.05 0.92
N ASP A 70 -15.12 -3.31 1.13
CA ASP A 70 -14.28 -4.31 1.78
C ASP A 70 -13.49 -5.17 0.78
N ASP A 71 -13.67 -4.91 -0.54
CA ASP A 71 -13.07 -5.70 -1.61
C ASP A 71 -11.55 -5.60 -1.62
N MET A 72 -10.90 -6.71 -1.29
CA MET A 72 -9.44 -6.86 -1.33
C MET A 72 -8.94 -7.63 -2.56
N ARG A 73 -9.81 -8.05 -3.48
CA ARG A 73 -9.40 -8.73 -4.70
C ARG A 73 -8.49 -7.80 -5.51
N ASP A 74 -7.33 -8.29 -5.91
CA ASP A 74 -6.32 -7.51 -6.64
C ASP A 74 -5.86 -6.20 -5.97
N ALA A 75 -6.18 -5.99 -4.68
CA ALA A 75 -5.76 -4.79 -3.96
C ALA A 75 -4.22 -4.71 -3.86
N PRO A 76 -3.62 -3.51 -4.08
CA PRO A 76 -2.18 -3.31 -3.92
C PRO A 76 -1.66 -3.66 -2.53
N SER A 77 -2.49 -3.51 -1.51
CA SER A 77 -2.19 -3.89 -0.12
C SER A 77 -1.84 -5.37 0.04
N ARG A 78 -2.50 -6.27 -0.70
CA ARG A 78 -2.21 -7.71 -0.66
C ARG A 78 -0.79 -8.00 -1.14
N SER A 79 -0.46 -7.52 -2.34
CA SER A 79 0.88 -7.70 -2.91
C SER A 79 1.97 -7.09 -2.02
N LEU A 80 1.67 -5.95 -1.37
CA LEU A 80 2.58 -5.31 -0.41
C LEU A 80 2.77 -6.18 0.83
N MET A 81 1.69 -6.63 1.49
CA MET A 81 1.77 -7.45 2.69
C MET A 81 2.53 -8.75 2.45
N GLU A 82 2.22 -9.43 1.35
CA GLU A 82 2.88 -10.69 0.98
C GLU A 82 4.39 -10.48 0.73
N ALA A 83 4.79 -9.37 0.08
CA ALA A 83 6.18 -9.02 -0.10
C ALA A 83 6.89 -8.64 1.21
N LEU A 84 6.20 -7.94 2.12
CA LEU A 84 6.73 -7.58 3.44
C LEU A 84 6.99 -8.83 4.30
N TRP A 85 6.05 -9.76 4.33
CA TRP A 85 6.23 -11.02 5.06
C TRP A 85 7.36 -11.86 4.47
N ALA A 86 7.46 -11.93 3.14
CA ALA A 86 8.57 -12.61 2.47
C ALA A 86 9.94 -11.98 2.81
N ALA A 87 9.96 -10.66 3.09
CA ALA A 87 11.16 -9.95 3.54
C ALA A 87 11.38 -10.02 5.06
N GLY A 88 10.54 -10.76 5.81
CA GLY A 88 10.66 -10.90 7.27
C GLY A 88 10.17 -9.70 8.08
N ALA A 89 9.38 -8.81 7.48
CA ALA A 89 8.76 -7.68 8.17
C ALA A 89 7.45 -8.09 8.85
N GLN A 90 7.02 -7.28 9.84
CA GLN A 90 5.72 -7.38 10.50
C GLN A 90 4.81 -6.28 9.96
N VAL A 91 3.52 -6.57 9.86
CA VAL A 91 2.50 -5.65 9.37
C VAL A 91 1.54 -5.28 10.49
N GLN A 92 1.31 -3.98 10.68
CA GLN A 92 0.24 -3.41 11.51
C GLN A 92 -0.75 -2.69 10.56
N ALA A 93 -1.95 -3.22 10.39
CA ALA A 93 -2.85 -2.73 9.36
C ALA A 93 -4.16 -2.20 9.93
N HIS A 94 -4.65 -1.13 9.32
CA HIS A 94 -5.98 -0.59 9.57
C HIS A 94 -6.70 -0.28 8.25
N ASP A 95 -7.98 -0.65 8.20
CA ASP A 95 -8.91 -0.26 7.14
C ASP A 95 -10.31 -0.11 7.77
N PRO A 96 -11.10 0.91 7.42
CA PRO A 96 -12.45 1.09 7.96
C PRO A 96 -13.42 -0.06 7.66
N GLU A 97 -13.29 -0.74 6.52
CA GLU A 97 -14.25 -1.75 6.05
C GLU A 97 -13.62 -3.15 5.85
N ALA A 98 -12.38 -3.24 5.39
CA ALA A 98 -11.79 -4.48 4.91
C ALA A 98 -11.11 -5.35 5.97
N MET A 99 -11.22 -5.03 7.26
CA MET A 99 -10.56 -5.77 8.35
C MET A 99 -11.03 -7.22 8.45
N GLN A 100 -12.35 -7.46 8.29
CA GLN A 100 -12.92 -8.80 8.32
C GLN A 100 -12.48 -9.63 7.11
N GLU A 101 -12.48 -9.01 5.93
CA GLU A 101 -12.03 -9.67 4.70
C GLU A 101 -10.54 -10.02 4.77
N CYS A 102 -9.72 -9.13 5.32
CA CYS A 102 -8.30 -9.42 5.57
C CYS A 102 -8.12 -10.64 6.50
N ARG A 103 -8.89 -10.69 7.59
CA ARG A 103 -8.87 -11.84 8.50
C ARG A 103 -9.35 -13.13 7.81
N ARG A 104 -10.35 -13.03 6.95
CA ARG A 104 -10.84 -14.18 6.17
C ARG A 104 -9.80 -14.71 5.20
N LEU A 105 -9.03 -13.82 4.55
CA LEU A 105 -8.03 -14.18 3.53
C LEU A 105 -6.75 -14.76 4.14
N TYR A 106 -6.28 -14.19 5.26
CA TYR A 106 -4.95 -14.51 5.80
C TYR A 106 -4.99 -15.25 7.14
N GLY A 107 -6.16 -15.34 7.77
CA GLY A 107 -6.31 -15.94 9.11
C GLY A 107 -5.55 -15.18 10.19
N GLU A 108 -5.24 -15.89 11.27
CA GLU A 108 -4.38 -15.36 12.33
C GLU A 108 -2.91 -15.62 11.98
N ARG A 109 -2.12 -14.55 11.99
CA ARG A 109 -0.68 -14.59 11.69
C ARG A 109 0.09 -13.86 12.79
N LYS A 110 1.27 -14.36 13.12
CA LYS A 110 2.18 -13.71 14.09
C LYS A 110 2.80 -12.40 13.55
N ASP A 111 2.84 -12.26 12.24
CA ASP A 111 3.42 -11.14 11.50
C ASP A 111 2.35 -10.19 10.94
N LEU A 112 1.08 -10.32 11.38
CA LEU A 112 -0.02 -9.43 11.05
C LEU A 112 -0.81 -9.04 12.30
N LEU A 113 -0.84 -7.74 12.59
CA LEU A 113 -1.71 -7.13 13.58
C LEU A 113 -2.76 -6.28 12.88
N LEU A 114 -4.04 -6.61 13.05
CA LEU A 114 -5.16 -5.80 12.57
C LEU A 114 -5.59 -4.86 13.69
N CYS A 115 -5.39 -3.55 13.47
CA CYS A 115 -5.55 -2.49 14.46
C CYS A 115 -6.94 -1.86 14.40
N ALA A 116 -7.54 -1.53 15.54
CA ALA A 116 -8.87 -0.95 15.62
C ALA A 116 -8.92 0.51 15.11
N SER A 117 -7.78 1.20 15.07
CA SER A 117 -7.69 2.56 14.55
C SER A 117 -6.41 2.77 13.73
N ARG A 118 -6.41 3.81 12.90
CA ARG A 118 -5.24 4.23 12.13
C ARG A 118 -4.09 4.68 13.05
N GLU A 119 -4.42 5.26 14.20
CA GLU A 119 -3.46 5.70 15.22
C GLU A 119 -2.79 4.48 15.86
N GLU A 120 -3.58 3.46 16.21
CA GLU A 120 -3.05 2.21 16.77
C GLU A 120 -2.09 1.52 15.81
N ALA A 121 -2.38 1.56 14.51
CA ALA A 121 -1.51 0.97 13.50
C ALA A 121 -0.12 1.62 13.43
N LEU A 122 0.04 2.86 13.92
CA LEU A 122 1.33 3.57 13.95
C LEU A 122 2.15 3.27 15.22
N VAL A 123 1.53 2.75 16.27
CA VAL A 123 2.24 2.53 17.54
C VAL A 123 3.44 1.62 17.37
N GLY A 124 4.64 2.21 17.50
CA GLY A 124 5.91 1.49 17.34
C GLY A 124 6.20 1.03 15.92
N ALA A 125 5.50 1.55 14.91
CA ALA A 125 5.79 1.27 13.51
C ALA A 125 7.07 1.97 13.05
N ASP A 126 7.86 1.28 12.25
CA ASP A 126 9.08 1.85 11.66
C ASP A 126 8.75 2.78 10.48
N ALA A 127 7.70 2.50 9.74
CA ALA A 127 7.24 3.32 8.61
C ALA A 127 5.74 3.17 8.38
N LEU A 128 5.17 4.12 7.62
CA LEU A 128 3.79 4.08 7.15
C LEU A 128 3.73 3.87 5.63
N VAL A 129 2.84 2.97 5.19
CA VAL A 129 2.46 2.84 3.77
C VAL A 129 0.96 3.05 3.62
N ILE A 130 0.56 3.91 2.68
CA ILE A 130 -0.85 4.21 2.39
C ILE A 130 -1.24 3.55 1.07
N CYS A 131 -2.22 2.63 1.13
CA CYS A 131 -2.68 1.89 -0.03
C CYS A 131 -4.06 2.33 -0.54
N THR A 132 -4.90 2.94 0.33
CA THR A 132 -6.26 3.35 -0.03
C THR A 132 -6.55 4.76 0.50
N GLU A 133 -7.19 5.60 -0.33
CA GLU A 133 -7.43 7.03 -0.06
C GLU A 133 -8.67 7.30 0.80
N TRP A 134 -8.78 6.66 1.96
CA TRP A 134 -9.86 6.95 2.89
C TRP A 134 -9.81 8.40 3.39
N LYS A 135 -10.97 9.06 3.45
CA LYS A 135 -11.07 10.46 3.94
C LYS A 135 -10.50 10.61 5.36
N ALA A 136 -10.70 9.59 6.18
CA ALA A 136 -10.18 9.57 7.54
C ALA A 136 -8.65 9.75 7.61
N TYR A 137 -7.90 9.25 6.64
CA TYR A 137 -6.43 9.34 6.66
C TYR A 137 -5.90 10.74 6.34
N ARG A 138 -6.68 11.60 5.68
CA ARG A 138 -6.30 12.98 5.33
C ARG A 138 -6.30 13.96 6.50
N ALA A 139 -6.94 13.58 7.62
CA ALA A 139 -7.17 14.49 8.74
C ALA A 139 -6.00 14.59 9.73
N LEU A 140 -4.87 13.97 9.45
CA LEU A 140 -3.70 13.97 10.34
C LEU A 140 -2.62 14.91 9.81
N GLU A 141 -2.03 15.67 10.73
CA GLU A 141 -0.94 16.57 10.39
C GLU A 141 0.39 15.81 10.22
N PRO A 142 1.26 16.25 9.30
CA PRO A 142 2.57 15.62 9.07
C PRO A 142 3.44 15.53 10.32
N GLN A 143 3.42 16.56 11.18
CA GLN A 143 4.17 16.57 12.44
C GLN A 143 3.74 15.46 13.40
N TRP A 144 2.42 15.17 13.43
CA TRP A 144 1.89 14.09 14.23
C TRP A 144 2.35 12.72 13.72
N LEU A 145 2.36 12.53 12.39
CA LEU A 145 2.90 11.31 11.77
C LEU A 145 4.36 11.09 12.15
N LYS A 146 5.18 12.14 12.05
CA LYS A 146 6.60 12.08 12.42
C LYS A 146 6.80 11.69 13.88
N ALA A 147 5.99 12.24 14.78
CA ALA A 147 6.12 11.98 16.22
C ALA A 147 5.73 10.53 16.61
N ASN A 148 4.94 9.84 15.78
CA ASN A 148 4.42 8.50 16.07
C ASN A 148 5.11 7.37 15.29
N LEU A 149 6.05 7.69 14.39
CA LEU A 149 6.84 6.72 13.65
C LEU A 149 8.26 6.62 14.25
N ALA A 150 8.79 5.40 14.36
CA ALA A 150 10.16 5.18 14.80
C ALA A 150 11.18 5.72 13.79
N PHE A 151 10.88 5.63 12.49
CA PHE A 151 11.60 6.31 11.42
C PHE A 151 10.63 7.20 10.65
N PRO A 152 11.03 8.42 10.28
CA PRO A 152 10.12 9.38 9.64
C PRO A 152 9.91 9.05 8.16
N VAL A 153 9.46 7.84 7.84
CA VAL A 153 9.28 7.31 6.48
C VAL A 153 7.81 7.09 6.19
N VAL A 154 7.32 7.71 5.11
CA VAL A 154 5.96 7.53 4.61
C VAL A 154 6.00 7.22 3.11
N VAL A 155 5.40 6.10 2.71
CA VAL A 155 5.18 5.72 1.31
C VAL A 155 3.70 5.87 0.99
N ASP A 156 3.36 6.86 0.19
CA ASP A 156 1.98 7.20 -0.11
C ASP A 156 1.59 6.77 -1.54
N GLY A 157 0.88 5.67 -1.62
CA GLY A 157 0.38 5.11 -2.88
C GLY A 157 -0.79 5.87 -3.50
N ARG A 158 -1.34 6.86 -2.81
CA ARG A 158 -2.56 7.57 -3.19
C ARG A 158 -2.42 9.09 -3.23
N ASN A 159 -1.21 9.59 -2.95
CA ASN A 159 -0.90 11.03 -2.97
C ASN A 159 -1.85 11.86 -2.08
N LEU A 160 -2.08 11.38 -0.84
CA LEU A 160 -2.98 12.03 0.11
C LEU A 160 -2.42 13.33 0.66
N PHE A 161 -1.10 13.39 0.84
CA PHE A 161 -0.41 14.52 1.45
C PHE A 161 0.31 15.39 0.41
N ASP A 162 0.55 16.62 0.78
CA ASP A 162 1.41 17.51 0.01
C ASP A 162 2.89 17.17 0.26
N PRO A 163 3.71 16.97 -0.80
CA PRO A 163 5.11 16.63 -0.64
C PRO A 163 5.92 17.69 0.11
N GLN A 164 5.60 18.98 -0.07
CA GLN A 164 6.33 20.07 0.59
C GLN A 164 6.02 20.09 2.09
N GLU A 165 4.74 19.95 2.47
CA GLU A 165 4.35 19.88 3.87
C GLU A 165 4.99 18.69 4.60
N MET A 166 5.09 17.53 3.92
CA MET A 166 5.75 16.34 4.46
C MET A 166 7.26 16.55 4.63
N ALA A 167 7.92 17.21 3.68
CA ALA A 167 9.32 17.55 3.75
C ALA A 167 9.60 18.58 4.86
N ASP A 168 8.77 19.62 4.98
CA ASP A 168 8.88 20.66 6.01
C ASP A 168 8.70 20.07 7.42
N ALA A 169 7.86 19.04 7.55
CA ALA A 169 7.76 18.27 8.79
C ALA A 169 8.97 17.36 9.05
N GLY A 170 9.88 17.19 8.08
CA GLY A 170 11.06 16.34 8.16
C GLY A 170 10.74 14.85 7.99
N LEU A 171 9.72 14.52 7.21
CA LEU A 171 9.38 13.16 6.80
C LEU A 171 10.07 12.82 5.48
N LEU A 172 10.63 11.64 5.36
CA LEU A 172 11.02 11.04 4.08
C LEU A 172 9.76 10.50 3.40
N TYR A 173 9.27 11.25 2.43
CA TYR A 173 7.98 10.99 1.80
C TYR A 173 8.14 10.53 0.36
N PHE A 174 7.56 9.37 0.03
CA PHE A 174 7.54 8.80 -1.30
C PHE A 174 6.12 8.81 -1.85
N ALA A 175 5.85 9.72 -2.77
CA ALA A 175 4.59 9.78 -3.52
C ALA A 175 4.70 9.06 -4.87
N ILE A 176 3.56 8.67 -5.44
CA ILE A 176 3.53 8.07 -6.78
C ILE A 176 3.55 9.16 -7.84
N GLY A 177 4.54 9.10 -8.75
CA GLY A 177 4.66 10.03 -9.88
C GLY A 177 5.07 11.45 -9.52
N ARG A 178 5.44 11.74 -8.25
CA ARG A 178 5.81 13.10 -7.78
C ARG A 178 7.30 13.26 -7.42
N GLY A 179 8.13 12.28 -7.78
CA GLY A 179 9.55 12.28 -7.43
C GLY A 179 9.80 11.84 -5.96
N LEU A 180 11.02 12.12 -5.47
CA LEU A 180 11.39 11.94 -4.07
C LEU A 180 11.20 13.27 -3.36
N SER A 181 10.40 13.30 -2.30
CA SER A 181 10.49 14.37 -1.31
C SER A 181 11.74 14.10 -0.49
N VAL A 182 12.82 14.77 -0.82
CA VAL A 182 14.02 14.75 0.00
C VAL A 182 13.73 15.69 1.16
N ALA A 183 13.51 15.14 2.36
CA ALA A 183 13.68 15.94 3.58
C ALA A 183 15.08 16.57 3.46
N GLY A 184 15.14 17.90 3.57
CA GLY A 184 16.38 18.62 3.34
C GLY A 184 17.54 17.99 4.11
N ARG A 185 18.69 17.91 3.43
CA ARG A 185 19.96 17.48 4.00
C ARG A 185 20.35 18.37 5.16
#